data_e4d1e30202394dc53799f03ecc9452d3
#
_entry.id   e4d1e30202394dc53799f03ecc9452d3
#
_cell.length_a   1.000
_cell.length_b   1.000
_cell.length_c   1.000
_cell.angle_alpha   90.00
_cell.angle_beta   90.00
_cell.angle_gamma   90.00
#
_symmetry.space_group_name_H-M   'P 1'
#
loop_
_entity.id
_entity.type
_entity.pdbx_description
1 polymer ?
#
loop_
_entity_poly.entity_id
_entity_poly.type
_entity_poly.pdbx_seq_one_letter_code
_entity_poly.pdbx_strand_id
1 'polypeptide(L)'
;MENFALSLENVEKYFPPAASGWRALLHPVSRLTVPALRGVSFEVKQGEVLALVGANGAGKSTLLRILTTLLLPTRGRAQVCGFDVAREPAKVRLQIGYHTGGDACFYSRLSARENLVLFAGLNNLSDAEASRRIAELTGTFGLGELLDRQVRTLSTGNIHRLGLARAMLHRPSVLLLDEPTRSLDPLAAAEFRRFLLQDIVGAHGTTLIFASHTLAEVEQLAGRIAVLDGGRLLACDTLAGVKAAAGADTLEESLEILTRRAARETQ
;
A
#
# COMPACT_ATOMS: atom_id res chain seq x y z
N MET A 1 20.11 -0.52 -17.51
CA MET A 1 18.64 -0.64 -17.41
C MET A 1 18.25 0.05 -16.13
N GLU A 2 17.36 1.03 -16.16
CA GLU A 2 16.83 1.60 -14.92
C GLU A 2 16.06 0.50 -14.16
N ASN A 3 16.38 0.35 -12.88
CA ASN A 3 15.84 -0.74 -12.05
C ASN A 3 14.60 -0.21 -11.33
N PHE A 4 13.42 -0.39 -11.93
CA PHE A 4 12.16 0.03 -11.33
C PHE A 4 11.69 -0.96 -10.26
N ALA A 5 11.24 -0.44 -9.14
CA ALA A 5 10.55 -1.22 -8.11
C ALA A 5 9.13 -1.58 -8.54
N LEU A 6 8.46 -0.64 -9.26
CA LEU A 6 7.16 -0.87 -9.89
C LEU A 6 7.15 -0.33 -11.31
N SER A 7 6.41 -1.02 -12.20
CA SER A 7 6.01 -0.52 -13.50
C SER A 7 4.56 -0.90 -13.77
N LEU A 8 3.76 0.10 -14.14
CA LEU A 8 2.35 -0.03 -14.48
C LEU A 8 2.14 0.48 -15.91
N GLU A 9 1.56 -0.36 -16.75
CA GLU A 9 1.29 -0.06 -18.16
C GLU A 9 -0.21 -0.25 -18.44
N ASN A 10 -0.93 0.87 -18.57
CA ASN A 10 -2.34 0.91 -18.92
C ASN A 10 -3.22 -0.04 -18.07
N VAL A 11 -3.02 -0.02 -16.76
CA VAL A 11 -3.70 -0.93 -15.82
C VAL A 11 -5.16 -0.55 -15.66
N GLU A 12 -6.06 -1.47 -16.03
CA GLU A 12 -7.50 -1.32 -15.89
C GLU A 12 -8.06 -2.38 -14.94
N LYS A 13 -9.06 -1.99 -14.15
CA LYS A 13 -9.83 -2.91 -13.32
C LYS A 13 -11.30 -2.57 -13.33
N TYR A 14 -12.10 -3.56 -13.70
CA TYR A 14 -13.55 -3.49 -13.69
C TYR A 14 -14.12 -4.53 -12.74
N PHE A 15 -15.11 -4.14 -11.95
CA PHE A 15 -15.87 -5.06 -11.10
C PHE A 15 -17.26 -5.26 -11.68
N PRO A 16 -17.85 -6.47 -11.54
CA PRO A 16 -19.26 -6.65 -11.83
C PRO A 16 -20.08 -5.73 -10.90
N PRO A 17 -21.21 -5.17 -11.35
CA PRO A 17 -22.09 -4.40 -10.48
C PRO A 17 -22.54 -5.30 -9.32
N ALA A 18 -22.69 -4.71 -8.14
CA ALA A 18 -23.25 -5.41 -7.00
C ALA A 18 -24.70 -5.80 -7.33
N ALA A 19 -24.90 -7.04 -7.70
CA ALA A 19 -26.22 -7.57 -7.94
C ALA A 19 -26.89 -7.80 -6.58
N SER A 20 -27.91 -7.01 -6.26
CA SER A 20 -28.75 -7.19 -5.07
C SER A 20 -30.05 -7.93 -5.43
N GLY A 21 -30.34 -9.01 -4.70
CA GLY A 21 -31.61 -9.72 -4.76
C GLY A 21 -31.77 -10.71 -5.92
N TRP A 22 -33.00 -11.15 -6.16
CA TRP A 22 -33.42 -12.18 -7.15
C TRP A 22 -32.98 -11.90 -8.60
N ARG A 23 -32.74 -10.65 -8.92
CA ARG A 23 -32.23 -10.24 -10.26
C ARG A 23 -30.81 -10.74 -10.55
N ALA A 24 -30.00 -11.02 -9.52
CA ALA A 24 -28.68 -11.61 -9.68
C ALA A 24 -28.72 -13.05 -10.24
N LEU A 25 -29.78 -13.82 -9.89
CA LEU A 25 -30.01 -15.17 -10.36
C LEU A 25 -30.52 -15.21 -11.82
N LEU A 26 -31.29 -14.20 -12.22
CA LEU A 26 -31.94 -14.17 -13.55
C LEU A 26 -31.07 -13.50 -14.62
N HIS A 27 -30.09 -12.70 -14.25
CA HIS A 27 -29.17 -12.02 -15.16
C HIS A 27 -27.71 -12.22 -14.71
N PRO A 28 -27.11 -13.40 -14.89
CA PRO A 28 -25.77 -13.74 -14.41
C PRO A 28 -24.64 -12.95 -15.10
N VAL A 29 -24.94 -12.22 -16.18
CA VAL A 29 -23.96 -11.40 -16.92
C VAL A 29 -24.57 -10.04 -17.19
N SER A 30 -24.61 -9.17 -16.19
CA SER A 30 -24.82 -7.74 -16.42
C SER A 30 -23.58 -7.18 -17.14
N ARG A 31 -23.77 -6.64 -18.35
CA ARG A 31 -22.71 -5.95 -19.12
C ARG A 31 -22.25 -4.64 -18.48
N LEU A 32 -22.91 -4.19 -17.43
CA LEU A 32 -22.55 -3.02 -16.66
C LEU A 32 -21.38 -3.41 -15.74
N THR A 33 -20.23 -2.83 -15.97
CA THR A 33 -19.05 -3.00 -15.13
C THR A 33 -18.75 -1.67 -14.43
N VAL A 34 -18.40 -1.74 -13.13
CA VAL A 34 -17.98 -0.57 -12.37
C VAL A 34 -16.46 -0.42 -12.55
N PRO A 35 -15.98 0.63 -13.23
CA PRO A 35 -14.56 0.83 -13.41
C PRO A 35 -13.94 1.31 -12.09
N ALA A 36 -12.94 0.60 -11.61
CA ALA A 36 -12.14 0.97 -10.44
C ALA A 36 -10.77 1.53 -10.82
N LEU A 37 -10.22 1.10 -11.97
CA LEU A 37 -9.02 1.68 -12.60
C LEU A 37 -9.25 1.77 -14.11
N ARG A 38 -8.77 2.86 -14.72
CA ARG A 38 -9.04 3.24 -16.11
C ARG A 38 -7.75 3.62 -16.85
N GLY A 39 -6.82 2.66 -17.01
CA GLY A 39 -5.59 2.87 -17.77
C GLY A 39 -4.50 3.60 -16.98
N VAL A 40 -4.26 3.20 -15.75
CA VAL A 40 -3.21 3.78 -14.90
C VAL A 40 -1.83 3.32 -15.39
N SER A 41 -0.93 4.30 -15.64
CA SER A 41 0.45 4.05 -16.08
C SER A 41 1.40 4.95 -15.32
N PHE A 42 2.38 4.39 -14.61
CA PHE A 42 3.51 5.09 -14.01
C PHE A 42 4.58 4.09 -13.55
N GLU A 43 5.74 4.59 -13.21
CA GLU A 43 6.87 3.83 -12.71
C GLU A 43 7.35 4.39 -11.38
N VAL A 44 7.93 3.51 -10.53
CA VAL A 44 8.54 3.86 -9.25
C VAL A 44 9.95 3.29 -9.21
N LYS A 45 10.94 4.12 -8.90
CA LYS A 45 12.33 3.69 -8.77
C LYS A 45 12.57 2.98 -7.44
N GLN A 46 13.61 2.15 -7.37
CA GLN A 46 14.00 1.53 -6.10
C GLN A 46 14.42 2.57 -5.07
N GLY A 47 14.03 2.36 -3.82
CA GLY A 47 14.29 3.27 -2.70
C GLY A 47 13.44 4.55 -2.70
N GLU A 48 12.50 4.69 -3.64
CA GLU A 48 11.61 5.84 -3.72
C GLU A 48 10.45 5.74 -2.72
N VAL A 49 9.96 6.89 -2.25
CA VAL A 49 8.73 7.01 -1.44
C VAL A 49 7.65 7.65 -2.29
N LEU A 50 6.64 6.86 -2.67
CA LEU A 50 5.50 7.31 -3.46
C LEU A 50 4.21 7.30 -2.64
N ALA A 51 3.49 8.42 -2.62
CA ALA A 51 2.13 8.48 -2.09
C ALA A 51 1.08 8.31 -3.19
N LEU A 52 0.09 7.46 -2.95
CA LEU A 52 -1.15 7.39 -3.73
C LEU A 52 -2.19 8.28 -3.06
N VAL A 53 -2.57 9.36 -3.72
CA VAL A 53 -3.47 10.38 -3.19
C VAL A 53 -4.76 10.44 -4.00
N GLY A 54 -5.87 10.76 -3.37
CA GLY A 54 -7.18 10.90 -4.01
C GLY A 54 -8.33 10.62 -3.06
N ALA A 55 -9.53 10.95 -3.47
CA ALA A 55 -10.75 10.74 -2.69
C ALA A 55 -11.01 9.24 -2.40
N ASN A 56 -11.95 8.97 -1.49
CA ASN A 56 -12.45 7.62 -1.28
C ASN A 56 -13.09 7.11 -2.58
N GLY A 57 -12.74 5.88 -2.97
CA GLY A 57 -13.20 5.32 -4.25
C GLY A 57 -12.34 5.70 -5.47
N ALA A 58 -11.29 6.52 -5.34
CA ALA A 58 -10.41 6.90 -6.44
C ALA A 58 -9.61 5.74 -7.07
N GLY A 59 -9.58 4.55 -6.43
CA GLY A 59 -8.89 3.38 -6.93
C GLY A 59 -7.60 2.99 -6.18
N LYS A 60 -7.17 3.76 -5.16
CA LYS A 60 -5.92 3.55 -4.41
C LYS A 60 -5.77 2.14 -3.85
N SER A 61 -6.72 1.69 -3.01
CA SER A 61 -6.68 0.34 -2.44
C SER A 61 -6.85 -0.76 -3.49
N THR A 62 -7.57 -0.49 -4.60
CA THR A 62 -7.66 -1.42 -5.73
C THR A 62 -6.29 -1.60 -6.38
N LEU A 63 -5.55 -0.52 -6.59
CA LEU A 63 -4.21 -0.56 -7.14
C LEU A 63 -3.25 -1.32 -6.22
N LEU A 64 -3.25 -1.01 -4.90
CA LEU A 64 -2.45 -1.74 -3.92
C LEU A 64 -2.76 -3.25 -3.91
N ARG A 65 -4.05 -3.62 -4.00
CA ARG A 65 -4.46 -5.04 -4.08
C ARG A 65 -4.02 -5.73 -5.36
N ILE A 66 -3.91 -5.01 -6.48
CA ILE A 66 -3.33 -5.56 -7.72
C ILE A 66 -1.83 -5.80 -7.53
N LEU A 67 -1.11 -4.83 -7.00
CA LEU A 67 0.32 -4.95 -6.73
C LEU A 67 0.64 -6.10 -5.76
N THR A 68 -0.24 -6.35 -4.77
CA THR A 68 -0.11 -7.47 -3.82
C THR A 68 -0.57 -8.82 -4.38
N THR A 69 -0.96 -8.88 -5.64
CA THR A 69 -1.53 -10.10 -6.28
C THR A 69 -2.85 -10.60 -5.68
N LEU A 70 -3.50 -9.82 -4.81
CA LEU A 70 -4.82 -10.13 -4.25
C LEU A 70 -5.94 -9.90 -5.27
N LEU A 71 -5.69 -9.05 -6.27
CA LEU A 71 -6.56 -8.83 -7.41
C LEU A 71 -5.75 -8.91 -8.70
N LEU A 72 -6.35 -9.43 -9.77
CA LEU A 72 -5.76 -9.36 -11.10
C LEU A 72 -6.29 -8.12 -11.84
N PRO A 73 -5.45 -7.43 -12.63
CA PRO A 73 -5.93 -6.40 -13.55
C PRO A 73 -6.86 -7.03 -14.58
N THR A 74 -7.83 -6.27 -15.09
CA THR A 74 -8.71 -6.71 -16.19
C THR A 74 -7.99 -6.54 -17.53
N ARG A 75 -7.19 -5.48 -17.66
CA ARG A 75 -6.32 -5.19 -18.81
C ARG A 75 -5.06 -4.48 -18.35
N GLY A 76 -4.09 -4.38 -19.26
CA GLY A 76 -2.80 -3.77 -18.99
C GLY A 76 -1.86 -4.69 -18.23
N ARG A 77 -0.74 -4.16 -17.78
CA ARG A 77 0.33 -4.90 -17.13
C ARG A 77 0.81 -4.20 -15.87
N ALA A 78 1.05 -4.97 -14.82
CA ALA A 78 1.65 -4.47 -13.60
C ALA A 78 2.83 -5.38 -13.22
N GLN A 79 3.97 -4.77 -12.89
CA GLN A 79 5.18 -5.48 -12.50
C GLN A 79 5.72 -4.94 -11.18
N VAL A 80 6.28 -5.83 -10.36
CA VAL A 80 6.99 -5.51 -9.12
C VAL A 80 8.38 -6.14 -9.21
N CYS A 81 9.41 -5.31 -9.10
CA CYS A 81 10.82 -5.74 -9.24
C CYS A 81 11.04 -6.58 -10.50
N GLY A 82 10.37 -6.22 -11.62
CA GLY A 82 10.44 -6.93 -12.90
C GLY A 82 9.54 -8.15 -13.02
N PHE A 83 8.89 -8.63 -11.95
CA PHE A 83 7.97 -9.77 -11.98
C PHE A 83 6.53 -9.33 -12.26
N ASP A 84 5.86 -10.00 -13.18
CA ASP A 84 4.50 -9.71 -13.59
C ASP A 84 3.48 -10.23 -12.54
N VAL A 85 2.58 -9.36 -12.08
CA VAL A 85 1.61 -9.68 -11.00
C VAL A 85 0.65 -10.81 -11.37
N ALA A 86 0.34 -11.00 -12.66
CA ALA A 86 -0.57 -12.03 -13.13
C ALA A 86 0.15 -13.34 -13.47
N ARG A 87 1.37 -13.26 -14.01
CA ARG A 87 2.10 -14.41 -14.51
C ARG A 87 3.04 -15.03 -13.46
N GLU A 88 3.59 -14.20 -12.56
CA GLU A 88 4.59 -14.60 -11.58
C GLU A 88 4.21 -14.21 -10.13
N PRO A 89 2.96 -14.44 -9.70
CA PRO A 89 2.45 -13.92 -8.42
C PRO A 89 3.26 -14.40 -7.20
N ALA A 90 3.82 -15.60 -7.24
CA ALA A 90 4.65 -16.11 -6.15
C ALA A 90 5.95 -15.31 -6.00
N LYS A 91 6.61 -14.95 -7.11
CA LYS A 91 7.81 -14.12 -7.08
C LYS A 91 7.51 -12.69 -6.64
N VAL A 92 6.38 -12.14 -7.10
CA VAL A 92 5.90 -10.81 -6.67
C VAL A 92 5.70 -10.78 -5.16
N ARG A 93 5.02 -11.78 -4.56
CA ARG A 93 4.79 -11.84 -3.10
C ARG A 93 6.07 -11.90 -2.28
N LEU A 94 7.16 -12.47 -2.80
CA LEU A 94 8.46 -12.46 -2.14
C LEU A 94 9.11 -11.06 -2.12
N GLN A 95 8.71 -10.17 -3.03
CA GLN A 95 9.25 -8.80 -3.11
C GLN A 95 8.45 -7.80 -2.28
N ILE A 96 7.25 -8.15 -1.80
CA ILE A 96 6.30 -7.19 -1.22
C ILE A 96 6.03 -7.48 0.24
N GLY A 97 6.18 -6.46 1.10
CA GLY A 97 5.52 -6.39 2.40
C GLY A 97 4.21 -5.59 2.26
N TYR A 98 3.12 -6.06 2.85
CA TYR A 98 1.83 -5.36 2.79
C TYR A 98 1.20 -5.22 4.17
N HIS A 99 0.80 -3.98 4.51
CA HIS A 99 0.12 -3.67 5.76
C HIS A 99 -1.06 -2.71 5.52
N THR A 100 -2.22 -3.01 6.11
CA THR A 100 -3.49 -2.28 5.91
C THR A 100 -3.91 -1.48 7.14
N GLY A 101 -3.05 -1.23 8.09
CA GLY A 101 -3.37 -0.43 9.28
C GLY A 101 -4.45 -0.99 10.22
N GLY A 102 -4.88 -2.24 10.07
CA GLY A 102 -5.97 -2.84 10.85
C GLY A 102 -5.56 -4.05 11.70
N ASP A 103 -6.36 -4.33 12.75
CA ASP A 103 -6.16 -5.43 13.69
C ASP A 103 -6.45 -6.81 13.08
N ALA A 104 -7.22 -6.85 11.99
CA ALA A 104 -7.73 -8.08 11.37
C ALA A 104 -6.65 -8.99 10.76
N CYS A 105 -5.38 -8.59 10.83
CA CYS A 105 -4.28 -9.34 10.24
C CYS A 105 -3.58 -10.30 11.22
N PHE A 106 -4.04 -10.42 12.46
CA PHE A 106 -3.44 -11.25 13.49
C PHE A 106 -4.44 -12.21 14.16
N TYR A 107 -3.91 -13.32 14.65
CA TYR A 107 -4.64 -14.21 15.54
C TYR A 107 -4.61 -13.61 16.96
N SER A 108 -5.69 -12.99 17.36
CA SER A 108 -5.78 -12.16 18.56
C SER A 108 -5.49 -12.88 19.88
N ARG A 109 -5.72 -14.21 19.94
CA ARG A 109 -5.45 -15.06 21.11
C ARG A 109 -4.01 -15.54 21.21
N LEU A 110 -3.25 -15.51 20.09
CA LEU A 110 -1.84 -15.81 20.09
C LEU A 110 -1.04 -14.59 20.59
N SER A 111 0.14 -14.85 21.14
CA SER A 111 1.11 -13.80 21.47
C SER A 111 1.65 -13.14 20.20
N ALA A 112 2.30 -11.99 20.33
CA ALA A 112 2.98 -11.33 19.20
C ALA A 112 4.05 -12.25 18.61
N ARG A 113 4.83 -12.95 19.44
CA ARG A 113 5.84 -13.93 19.02
C ARG A 113 5.23 -15.06 18.21
N GLU A 114 4.17 -15.71 18.72
CA GLU A 114 3.51 -16.81 18.03
C GLU A 114 2.95 -16.40 16.68
N ASN A 115 2.40 -15.19 16.59
CA ASN A 115 1.97 -14.63 15.32
C ASN A 115 3.15 -14.45 14.35
N LEU A 116 4.27 -13.85 14.79
CA LEU A 116 5.43 -13.65 13.93
C LEU A 116 6.03 -14.99 13.46
N VAL A 117 6.12 -16.00 14.33
CA VAL A 117 6.59 -17.35 13.97
C VAL A 117 5.67 -17.98 12.92
N LEU A 118 4.35 -17.91 13.13
CA LEU A 118 3.38 -18.42 12.16
C LEU A 118 3.55 -17.75 10.78
N PHE A 119 3.66 -16.42 10.74
CA PHE A 119 3.83 -15.70 9.47
C PHE A 119 5.20 -15.90 8.85
N ALA A 120 6.26 -16.13 9.65
CA ALA A 120 7.56 -16.52 9.14
C ALA A 120 7.49 -17.88 8.42
N GLY A 121 6.81 -18.87 9.02
CA GLY A 121 6.55 -20.17 8.39
C GLY A 121 5.76 -20.06 7.10
N LEU A 122 4.70 -19.20 7.07
CA LEU A 122 3.91 -18.94 5.86
C LEU A 122 4.72 -18.25 4.74
N ASN A 123 5.82 -17.57 5.08
CA ASN A 123 6.78 -17.01 4.14
C ASN A 123 7.94 -17.96 3.83
N ASN A 124 7.84 -19.26 4.22
CA ASN A 124 8.84 -20.30 4.00
C ASN A 124 10.22 -20.03 4.64
N LEU A 125 10.28 -19.24 5.72
CA LEU A 125 11.51 -19.09 6.50
C LEU A 125 11.72 -20.36 7.33
N SER A 126 12.95 -20.86 7.37
CA SER A 126 13.35 -21.91 8.34
C SER A 126 13.28 -21.40 9.77
N ASP A 127 13.16 -22.27 10.77
CA ASP A 127 13.08 -21.90 12.19
C ASP A 127 14.26 -21.02 12.63
N ALA A 128 15.47 -21.33 12.14
CA ALA A 128 16.66 -20.54 12.44
C ALA A 128 16.62 -19.14 11.81
N GLU A 129 16.13 -19.01 10.58
CA GLU A 129 15.95 -17.72 9.89
C GLU A 129 14.84 -16.92 10.55
N ALA A 130 13.70 -17.56 10.86
CA ALA A 130 12.58 -16.95 11.56
C ALA A 130 13.03 -16.37 12.91
N SER A 131 13.75 -17.14 13.72
CA SER A 131 14.25 -16.70 15.02
C SER A 131 15.18 -15.48 14.90
N ARG A 132 16.14 -15.52 13.98
CA ARG A 132 17.05 -14.39 13.72
C ARG A 132 16.28 -13.15 13.25
N ARG A 133 15.35 -13.36 12.31
CA ARG A 133 14.60 -12.25 11.74
C ARG A 133 13.64 -11.61 12.74
N ILE A 134 12.96 -12.42 13.57
CA ILE A 134 12.10 -11.92 14.63
C ILE A 134 12.93 -11.13 15.66
N ALA A 135 14.10 -11.59 16.05
CA ALA A 135 14.97 -10.85 16.97
C ALA A 135 15.41 -9.49 16.39
N GLU A 136 15.83 -9.46 15.12
CA GLU A 136 16.19 -8.23 14.40
C GLU A 136 15.02 -7.23 14.39
N LEU A 137 13.84 -7.69 13.92
CA LEU A 137 12.65 -6.86 13.84
C LEU A 137 12.13 -6.42 15.21
N THR A 138 12.29 -7.27 16.23
CA THR A 138 11.95 -6.94 17.61
C THR A 138 12.75 -5.72 18.11
N GLY A 139 14.05 -5.68 17.80
CA GLY A 139 14.90 -4.52 18.12
C GLY A 139 14.47 -3.28 17.33
N THR A 140 14.32 -3.43 16.00
CA THR A 140 13.95 -2.32 15.09
C THR A 140 12.60 -1.69 15.46
N PHE A 141 11.60 -2.50 15.79
CA PHE A 141 10.23 -2.03 16.05
C PHE A 141 9.91 -1.82 17.55
N GLY A 142 10.88 -2.01 18.45
CA GLY A 142 10.67 -1.84 19.89
C GLY A 142 9.63 -2.80 20.47
N LEU A 143 9.61 -4.06 20.01
CA LEU A 143 8.60 -5.05 20.39
C LEU A 143 9.01 -5.95 21.56
N GLY A 144 10.20 -5.75 22.17
CA GLY A 144 10.79 -6.69 23.13
C GLY A 144 9.84 -7.11 24.26
N GLU A 145 9.29 -6.15 24.97
CA GLU A 145 8.37 -6.39 26.11
C GLU A 145 6.96 -6.86 25.68
N LEU A 146 6.69 -6.81 24.38
CA LEU A 146 5.37 -7.10 23.83
C LEU A 146 5.28 -8.51 23.24
N LEU A 147 6.43 -9.16 22.96
CA LEU A 147 6.46 -10.43 22.23
C LEU A 147 5.64 -11.53 22.86
N ASP A 148 5.64 -11.63 24.18
CA ASP A 148 4.97 -12.70 24.91
C ASP A 148 3.54 -12.31 25.36
N ARG A 149 3.09 -11.10 25.00
CA ARG A 149 1.71 -10.65 25.23
C ARG A 149 0.79 -11.06 24.09
N GLN A 150 -0.44 -11.43 24.43
CA GLN A 150 -1.48 -11.71 23.43
C GLN A 150 -1.81 -10.45 22.64
N VAL A 151 -1.98 -10.58 21.32
CA VAL A 151 -2.23 -9.43 20.42
C VAL A 151 -3.46 -8.62 20.85
N ARG A 152 -4.53 -9.27 21.35
CA ARG A 152 -5.74 -8.59 21.86
C ARG A 152 -5.50 -7.64 23.04
N THR A 153 -4.33 -7.71 23.69
CA THR A 153 -3.97 -6.84 24.84
C THR A 153 -3.03 -5.69 24.44
N LEU A 154 -2.66 -5.60 23.18
CA LEU A 154 -1.78 -4.57 22.67
C LEU A 154 -2.57 -3.31 22.34
N SER A 155 -1.93 -2.14 22.48
CA SER A 155 -2.48 -0.88 21.97
C SER A 155 -2.47 -0.87 20.43
N THR A 156 -3.31 -0.03 19.84
CA THR A 156 -3.37 0.14 18.37
C THR A 156 -2.00 0.47 17.78
N GLY A 157 -1.22 1.38 18.39
CA GLY A 157 0.13 1.70 17.93
C GLY A 157 1.08 0.49 17.95
N ASN A 158 1.00 -0.36 18.98
CA ASN A 158 1.80 -1.59 19.05
C ASN A 158 1.36 -2.64 18.03
N ILE A 159 0.06 -2.74 17.73
CA ILE A 159 -0.46 -3.59 16.66
C ILE A 159 0.07 -3.11 15.30
N HIS A 160 0.12 -1.80 15.05
CA HIS A 160 0.72 -1.25 13.84
C HIS A 160 2.21 -1.61 13.71
N ARG A 161 3.01 -1.42 14.79
CA ARG A 161 4.42 -1.82 14.80
C ARG A 161 4.60 -3.32 14.53
N LEU A 162 3.78 -4.15 15.16
CA LEU A 162 3.75 -5.59 14.92
C LEU A 162 3.36 -5.94 13.47
N GLY A 163 2.41 -5.19 12.89
CA GLY A 163 1.97 -5.34 11.50
C GLY A 163 3.07 -5.04 10.50
N LEU A 164 3.87 -4.01 10.75
CA LEU A 164 5.05 -3.72 9.96
C LEU A 164 6.13 -4.79 10.12
N ALA A 165 6.42 -5.22 11.37
CA ALA A 165 7.36 -6.30 11.61
C ALA A 165 6.96 -7.56 10.82
N ARG A 166 5.67 -7.92 10.83
CA ARG A 166 5.13 -9.02 10.03
C ARG A 166 5.36 -8.81 8.53
N ALA A 167 5.06 -7.60 8.03
CA ALA A 167 5.21 -7.28 6.61
C ALA A 167 6.68 -7.31 6.15
N MET A 168 7.62 -7.11 7.08
CA MET A 168 9.06 -7.08 6.83
C MET A 168 9.78 -8.42 7.11
N LEU A 169 9.08 -9.49 7.52
CA LEU A 169 9.69 -10.78 7.91
C LEU A 169 10.60 -11.36 6.82
N HIS A 170 10.16 -11.37 5.59
CA HIS A 170 10.85 -11.98 4.45
C HIS A 170 11.75 -10.99 3.67
N ARG A 171 12.08 -9.82 4.27
CA ARG A 171 12.95 -8.78 3.67
C ARG A 171 12.47 -8.29 2.32
N PRO A 172 11.24 -7.77 2.21
CA PRO A 172 10.71 -7.31 0.94
C PRO A 172 11.49 -6.11 0.41
N SER A 173 11.59 -6.00 -0.92
CA SER A 173 12.16 -4.84 -1.61
C SER A 173 11.20 -3.65 -1.67
N VAL A 174 9.88 -3.93 -1.56
CA VAL A 174 8.79 -2.96 -1.66
C VAL A 174 7.85 -3.12 -0.47
N LEU A 175 7.58 -2.04 0.24
CA LEU A 175 6.59 -1.98 1.31
C LEU A 175 5.36 -1.20 0.83
N LEU A 176 4.20 -1.85 0.87
CA LEU A 176 2.91 -1.27 0.50
C LEU A 176 2.07 -1.03 1.76
N LEU A 177 1.61 0.21 1.96
CA LEU A 177 0.81 0.59 3.11
C LEU A 177 -0.53 1.19 2.66
N ASP A 178 -1.64 0.70 3.21
CA ASP A 178 -2.98 1.26 2.95
C ASP A 178 -3.48 1.97 4.21
N GLU A 179 -3.52 3.32 4.18
CA GLU A 179 -3.92 4.19 5.29
C GLU A 179 -3.15 3.92 6.61
N PRO A 180 -1.79 3.99 6.60
CA PRO A 180 -0.97 3.44 7.68
C PRO A 180 -1.10 4.17 9.03
N THR A 181 -1.56 5.43 9.06
CA THR A 181 -1.71 6.21 10.31
C THR A 181 -3.15 6.43 10.73
N ARG A 182 -4.13 5.87 10.00
CA ARG A 182 -5.56 6.16 10.20
C ARG A 182 -6.07 5.97 11.62
N SER A 183 -5.54 4.99 12.34
CA SER A 183 -6.00 4.63 13.69
C SER A 183 -5.04 5.08 14.80
N LEU A 184 -4.05 5.91 14.46
CA LEU A 184 -3.06 6.42 15.40
C LEU A 184 -3.45 7.83 15.87
N ASP A 185 -3.16 8.13 17.13
CA ASP A 185 -3.20 9.51 17.60
C ASP A 185 -2.08 10.34 16.95
N PRO A 186 -2.15 11.67 16.97
CA PRO A 186 -1.20 12.53 16.26
C PRO A 186 0.27 12.30 16.63
N LEU A 187 0.56 12.01 17.92
CA LEU A 187 1.92 11.78 18.38
C LEU A 187 2.45 10.44 17.87
N ALA A 188 1.67 9.37 18.05
CA ALA A 188 2.00 8.04 17.51
C ALA A 188 2.15 8.05 15.98
N ALA A 189 1.30 8.80 15.27
CA ALA A 189 1.43 8.97 13.83
C ALA A 189 2.73 9.68 13.43
N ALA A 190 3.16 10.70 14.18
CA ALA A 190 4.42 11.40 13.94
C ALA A 190 5.65 10.49 14.16
N GLU A 191 5.65 9.73 15.26
CA GLU A 191 6.70 8.74 15.54
C GLU A 191 6.76 7.66 14.44
N PHE A 192 5.60 7.17 14.02
CA PHE A 192 5.49 6.16 12.97
C PHE A 192 6.04 6.66 11.63
N ARG A 193 5.72 7.88 11.21
CA ARG A 193 6.27 8.49 10.00
C ARG A 193 7.79 8.62 10.05
N ARG A 194 8.32 9.10 11.18
CA ARG A 194 9.77 9.20 11.39
C ARG A 194 10.44 7.84 11.25
N PHE A 195 9.86 6.82 11.88
CA PHE A 195 10.33 5.45 11.80
C PHE A 195 10.35 4.93 10.34
N LEU A 196 9.26 5.14 9.58
CA LEU A 196 9.21 4.74 8.17
C LEU A 196 10.36 5.35 7.34
N LEU A 197 10.62 6.64 7.51
CA LEU A 197 11.66 7.32 6.74
C LEU A 197 13.06 6.92 7.16
N GLN A 198 13.34 6.87 8.46
CA GLN A 198 14.69 6.66 8.97
C GLN A 198 15.09 5.17 8.93
N ASP A 199 14.23 4.31 9.45
CA ASP A 199 14.57 2.90 9.68
C ASP A 199 14.19 2.01 8.49
N ILE A 200 13.08 2.28 7.79
CA ILE A 200 12.65 1.42 6.67
C ILE A 200 13.26 1.87 5.34
N VAL A 201 13.08 3.13 4.99
CA VAL A 201 13.58 3.64 3.71
C VAL A 201 15.07 3.93 3.80
N GLY A 202 15.50 4.71 4.81
CA GLY A 202 16.87 5.16 4.95
C GLY A 202 17.86 4.03 5.24
N ALA A 203 17.59 3.18 6.24
CA ALA A 203 18.50 2.12 6.64
C ALA A 203 18.46 0.87 5.74
N HIS A 204 17.29 0.53 5.19
CA HIS A 204 17.13 -0.68 4.39
C HIS A 204 17.00 -0.45 2.88
N GLY A 205 16.89 0.80 2.43
CA GLY A 205 16.70 1.13 1.01
C GLY A 205 15.38 0.58 0.43
N THR A 206 14.41 0.26 1.28
CA THR A 206 13.12 -0.30 0.89
C THR A 206 12.30 0.75 0.15
N THR A 207 11.76 0.40 -1.01
CA THR A 207 10.80 1.26 -1.72
C THR A 207 9.49 1.29 -0.94
N LEU A 208 8.98 2.49 -0.66
CA LEU A 208 7.73 2.68 0.08
C LEU A 208 6.64 3.24 -0.82
N ILE A 209 5.49 2.55 -0.88
CA ILE A 209 4.29 3.08 -1.52
C ILE A 209 3.17 3.05 -0.50
N PHE A 210 2.54 4.19 -0.28
CA PHE A 210 1.44 4.27 0.67
C PHE A 210 0.24 5.02 0.09
N ALA A 211 -0.95 4.53 0.42
CA ALA A 211 -2.18 5.25 0.16
C ALA A 211 -2.57 6.07 1.39
N SER A 212 -2.88 7.34 1.19
CA SER A 212 -3.38 8.20 2.25
C SER A 212 -4.38 9.23 1.69
N HIS A 213 -5.32 9.62 2.55
CA HIS A 213 -6.20 10.77 2.33
C HIS A 213 -5.80 11.96 3.21
N THR A 214 -4.79 11.81 4.06
CA THR A 214 -4.27 12.85 4.96
C THR A 214 -3.12 13.59 4.28
N LEU A 215 -3.38 14.80 3.78
CA LEU A 215 -2.41 15.58 3.00
C LEU A 215 -1.15 15.91 3.79
N ALA A 216 -1.26 16.21 5.08
CA ALA A 216 -0.10 16.45 5.95
C ALA A 216 0.84 15.23 6.04
N GLU A 217 0.31 14.00 5.99
CA GLU A 217 1.11 12.77 5.93
C GLU A 217 1.85 12.67 4.59
N VAL A 218 1.14 12.97 3.49
CA VAL A 218 1.71 12.94 2.14
C VAL A 218 2.85 13.94 2.01
N GLU A 219 2.66 15.18 2.45
CA GLU A 219 3.68 16.24 2.39
C GLU A 219 4.92 15.93 3.23
N GLN A 220 4.78 15.17 4.33
CA GLN A 220 5.89 14.79 5.20
C GLN A 220 6.65 13.55 4.76
N LEU A 221 6.00 12.61 4.10
CA LEU A 221 6.59 11.32 3.75
C LEU A 221 6.99 11.21 2.28
N ALA A 222 6.21 11.78 1.36
CA ALA A 222 6.31 11.46 -0.04
C ALA A 222 7.43 12.24 -0.75
N GLY A 223 8.30 11.54 -1.47
CA GLY A 223 9.19 12.11 -2.47
C GLY A 223 8.46 12.44 -3.78
N ARG A 224 7.50 11.56 -4.16
CA ARG A 224 6.60 11.73 -5.30
C ARG A 224 5.17 11.39 -4.93
N ILE A 225 4.23 11.92 -5.71
CA ILE A 225 2.79 11.77 -5.48
C ILE A 225 2.13 11.31 -6.78
N ALA A 226 1.34 10.25 -6.71
CA ALA A 226 0.44 9.83 -7.76
C ALA A 226 -1.00 10.22 -7.38
N VAL A 227 -1.57 11.17 -8.09
CA VAL A 227 -2.93 11.67 -7.87
C VAL A 227 -3.91 10.83 -8.68
N LEU A 228 -4.80 10.15 -7.98
CA LEU A 228 -5.85 9.31 -8.55
C LEU A 228 -7.23 9.94 -8.36
N ASP A 229 -8.05 9.95 -9.40
CA ASP A 229 -9.46 10.29 -9.32
C ASP A 229 -10.31 9.46 -10.28
N GLY A 230 -11.45 8.93 -9.82
CA GLY A 230 -12.35 8.09 -10.61
C GLY A 230 -11.66 6.92 -11.33
N GLY A 231 -10.57 6.38 -10.77
CA GLY A 231 -9.76 5.32 -11.35
C GLY A 231 -8.73 5.77 -12.38
N ARG A 232 -8.56 7.07 -12.62
CA ARG A 232 -7.59 7.64 -13.54
C ARG A 232 -6.40 8.24 -12.79
N LEU A 233 -5.22 8.19 -13.39
CA LEU A 233 -4.06 8.93 -12.92
C LEU A 233 -4.12 10.35 -13.49
N LEU A 234 -4.22 11.36 -12.61
CA LEU A 234 -4.27 12.77 -13.01
C LEU A 234 -2.88 13.39 -13.08
N ALA A 235 -1.98 13.01 -12.17
CA ALA A 235 -0.60 13.45 -12.12
C ALA A 235 0.27 12.42 -11.38
N CYS A 236 1.56 12.34 -11.73
CA CYS A 236 2.54 11.54 -10.99
C CYS A 236 3.88 12.26 -11.02
N ASP A 237 4.19 13.05 -9.98
CA ASP A 237 5.41 13.87 -9.90
C ASP A 237 5.78 14.16 -8.44
N THR A 238 6.86 14.89 -8.23
CA THR A 238 7.22 15.48 -6.94
C THR A 238 6.10 16.40 -6.43
N LEU A 239 6.06 16.68 -5.14
CA LEU A 239 5.10 17.63 -4.57
C LEU A 239 5.16 18.99 -5.30
N ALA A 240 6.37 19.50 -5.57
CA ALA A 240 6.56 20.74 -6.31
C ALA A 240 6.05 20.64 -7.75
N GLY A 241 6.31 19.51 -8.44
CA GLY A 241 5.84 19.25 -9.81
C GLY A 241 4.31 19.21 -9.90
N VAL A 242 3.64 18.55 -8.95
CA VAL A 242 2.16 18.51 -8.90
C VAL A 242 1.57 19.90 -8.65
N LYS A 243 2.14 20.68 -7.73
CA LYS A 243 1.72 22.07 -7.47
C LYS A 243 1.91 22.94 -8.71
N ALA A 244 3.07 22.86 -9.36
CA ALA A 244 3.35 23.62 -10.58
C ALA A 244 2.41 23.25 -11.74
N ALA A 245 2.12 21.97 -11.96
CA ALA A 245 1.21 21.50 -12.99
C ALA A 245 -0.25 21.97 -12.76
N ALA A 246 -0.66 22.09 -11.50
CA ALA A 246 -1.95 22.64 -11.13
C ALA A 246 -1.98 24.16 -11.23
N GLY A 247 -0.86 24.85 -11.02
CA GLY A 247 -0.77 26.30 -10.86
C GLY A 247 -1.28 26.74 -9.48
N ALA A 248 -0.93 26.00 -8.42
CA ALA A 248 -1.40 26.20 -7.05
C ALA A 248 -0.25 26.22 -6.04
N ASP A 249 -0.47 26.88 -4.91
CA ASP A 249 0.53 27.00 -3.86
C ASP A 249 0.48 25.84 -2.84
N THR A 250 -0.70 25.22 -2.68
CA THR A 250 -0.92 24.12 -1.74
C THR A 250 -1.24 22.80 -2.46
N LEU A 251 -0.99 21.68 -1.80
CA LEU A 251 -1.39 20.37 -2.33
C LEU A 251 -2.91 20.24 -2.42
N GLU A 252 -3.64 20.77 -1.45
CA GLU A 252 -5.10 20.74 -1.42
C GLU A 252 -5.70 21.44 -2.65
N GLU A 253 -5.30 22.68 -2.94
CA GLU A 253 -5.71 23.41 -4.15
C GLU A 253 -5.31 22.65 -5.43
N SER A 254 -4.11 22.05 -5.45
CA SER A 254 -3.65 21.28 -6.60
C SER A 254 -4.58 20.12 -6.90
N LEU A 255 -4.99 19.37 -5.87
CA LEU A 255 -5.93 18.27 -6.03
C LEU A 255 -7.30 18.72 -6.52
N GLU A 256 -7.84 19.81 -5.97
CA GLU A 256 -9.11 20.38 -6.44
C GLU A 256 -9.06 20.79 -7.91
N ILE A 257 -8.01 21.49 -8.32
CA ILE A 257 -7.85 21.96 -9.70
C ILE A 257 -7.72 20.76 -10.66
N LEU A 258 -6.87 19.78 -10.34
CA LEU A 258 -6.67 18.59 -11.17
C LEU A 258 -7.97 17.80 -11.32
N THR A 259 -8.69 17.57 -10.21
CA THR A 259 -9.98 16.86 -10.23
C THR A 259 -11.03 17.61 -11.06
N ARG A 260 -11.13 18.94 -10.93
CA ARG A 260 -12.06 19.77 -11.74
C ARG A 260 -11.73 19.75 -13.23
N ARG A 261 -10.43 19.78 -13.60
CA ARG A 261 -10.00 19.65 -15.01
C ARG A 261 -10.41 18.30 -15.59
N ALA A 262 -10.12 17.20 -14.88
CA ALA A 262 -10.48 15.85 -15.32
C ALA A 262 -12.00 15.66 -15.48
N ALA A 263 -12.82 16.25 -14.59
CA ALA A 263 -14.27 16.19 -14.69
C ALA A 263 -14.82 16.91 -15.95
N ARG A 264 -14.19 18.01 -16.38
CA ARG A 264 -14.57 18.74 -17.61
C ARG A 264 -14.22 17.98 -18.90
N GLU A 265 -13.12 17.24 -18.90
CA GLU A 265 -12.69 16.43 -20.05
C GLU A 265 -13.55 15.15 -20.24
N THR A 266 -14.36 14.82 -19.26
CA THR A 266 -15.20 13.60 -19.26
C THR A 266 -16.66 13.90 -19.64
N GLN A 267 -17.07 15.16 -19.73
CA GLN A 267 -18.38 15.64 -20.23
C GLN A 267 -18.34 15.90 -21.74
#